data_d706446fe2e4b423a73ed3cd583ad85a
#
_entry.id   d706446fe2e4b423a73ed3cd583ad85a
#
_cell.length_a   1.000
_cell.length_b   1.000
_cell.length_c   1.000
_cell.angle_alpha   90.00
_cell.angle_beta   90.00
_cell.angle_gamma   90.00
#
_symmetry.space_group_name_H-M   'P 1'
#
loop_
_entity.id
_entity.type
_entity.pdbx_description
1 polymer ?
#
loop_
_entity_poly.entity_id
_entity_poly.type
_entity_poly.pdbx_seq_one_letter_code
_entity_poly.pdbx_strand_id
1 'polypeptide(L)'
;VIGAENAPNLVNYLAGRNVVIKPAPKNPEGEIAAQNVDVILSIPETYAGQWRKSEPAAVEIWHDSSRDDARIPVERLNNLLENYSRTTGALRLLSRGVSPMANQAVRTDYKDLATPESRIGQALAFLPYLLILTGFLGGAALVIDATAGERERQSLEPLLATPAGRGQIMSGKIAAACAVGMLGLLLTLISFKLSFMLAPSLGIKLSMSWSQVAQMLLVLVPIVLIGTCLLTAIAAGAKSVKEAQSYMSMLMMLPILPTIILMVNPMKNQLWQFAVPFLAQNQMILKIVRSENISALEWGVYLLCGFGLGAVLWFIAARRYHNEKLAISA
;
A
#
# COMPACT_ATOMS: atom_id res chain seq x y z
N VAL A 1 1.73 37.42 6.89
CA VAL A 1 0.84 38.15 5.95
C VAL A 1 1.48 39.49 5.62
N ILE A 2 1.50 39.86 4.33
CA ILE A 2 1.94 41.17 3.83
C ILE A 2 0.69 41.97 3.51
N GLY A 3 0.64 43.29 3.89
CA GLY A 3 -0.51 44.16 3.64
C GLY A 3 -1.77 43.80 4.44
N ALA A 4 -1.60 43.32 5.65
CA ALA A 4 -2.73 42.95 6.53
C ALA A 4 -3.73 44.09 6.77
N GLU A 5 -3.25 45.31 6.77
CA GLU A 5 -4.02 46.55 6.89
C GLU A 5 -4.99 46.81 5.74
N ASN A 6 -4.71 46.25 4.56
CA ASN A 6 -5.54 46.42 3.36
C ASN A 6 -6.84 45.58 3.41
N ALA A 7 -6.87 44.52 4.26
CA ALA A 7 -8.02 43.64 4.37
C ALA A 7 -8.30 43.16 5.80
N PRO A 8 -8.65 44.06 6.75
CA PRO A 8 -8.84 43.70 8.16
C PRO A 8 -9.91 42.61 8.37
N ASN A 9 -10.98 42.62 7.56
CA ASN A 9 -12.04 41.61 7.64
C ASN A 9 -11.55 40.20 7.24
N LEU A 10 -10.71 40.08 6.21
CA LEU A 10 -10.11 38.85 5.80
C LEU A 10 -9.14 38.32 6.85
N VAL A 11 -8.30 39.19 7.38
CA VAL A 11 -7.33 38.86 8.43
C VAL A 11 -8.03 38.35 9.69
N ASN A 12 -9.10 39.03 10.14
CA ASN A 12 -9.92 38.59 11.28
C ASN A 12 -10.61 37.25 11.02
N TYR A 13 -11.10 37.02 9.81
CA TYR A 13 -11.69 35.74 9.42
C TYR A 13 -10.67 34.60 9.53
N LEU A 14 -9.45 34.81 9.03
CA LEU A 14 -8.38 33.80 9.09
C LEU A 14 -7.95 33.52 10.54
N ALA A 15 -7.81 34.58 11.36
CA ALA A 15 -7.50 34.44 12.78
C ALA A 15 -8.57 33.64 13.54
N GLY A 16 -9.85 33.87 13.24
CA GLY A 16 -10.97 33.10 13.81
C GLY A 16 -11.02 31.61 13.38
N ARG A 17 -10.20 31.19 12.42
CA ARG A 17 -10.11 29.83 11.92
C ARG A 17 -8.81 29.11 12.33
N ASN A 18 -8.23 29.47 13.47
CA ASN A 18 -6.99 28.91 14.02
C ASN A 18 -5.78 29.11 13.07
N VAL A 19 -5.73 30.21 12.34
CA VAL A 19 -4.55 30.64 11.60
C VAL A 19 -3.78 31.65 12.44
N VAL A 20 -2.54 31.30 12.79
CA VAL A 20 -1.64 32.23 13.51
C VAL A 20 -1.04 33.18 12.49
N ILE A 21 -1.45 34.46 12.58
CA ILE A 21 -0.98 35.51 11.67
C ILE A 21 0.31 36.10 12.21
N LYS A 22 1.40 35.90 11.48
CA LYS A 22 2.70 36.48 11.78
C LYS A 22 2.90 37.75 10.92
N PRO A 23 3.63 38.77 11.43
CA PRO A 23 3.99 39.93 10.65
C PRO A 23 4.85 39.54 9.44
N ALA A 24 4.83 40.40 8.42
CA ALA A 24 5.61 40.18 7.21
C ALA A 24 7.12 40.17 7.53
N PRO A 25 7.89 39.21 7.01
CA PRO A 25 9.33 39.20 7.14
C PRO A 25 9.96 40.35 6.31
N LYS A 26 11.17 40.75 6.66
CA LYS A 26 11.89 41.82 5.95
C LYS A 26 12.26 41.46 4.51
N ASN A 27 12.52 40.17 4.26
CA ASN A 27 12.79 39.62 2.94
C ASN A 27 11.92 38.36 2.70
N PRO A 28 10.68 38.54 2.21
CA PRO A 28 9.72 37.45 2.06
C PRO A 28 10.21 36.31 1.14
N GLU A 29 10.81 36.67 0.00
CA GLU A 29 11.31 35.68 -0.96
C GLU A 29 12.50 34.89 -0.41
N GLY A 30 13.41 35.56 0.30
CA GLY A 30 14.54 34.91 0.95
C GLY A 30 14.12 33.96 2.09
N GLU A 31 13.06 34.27 2.83
CA GLU A 31 12.56 33.42 3.91
C GLU A 31 11.87 32.15 3.38
N ILE A 32 11.17 32.24 2.23
CA ILE A 32 10.62 31.08 1.53
C ILE A 32 11.76 30.21 0.99
N ALA A 33 12.75 30.83 0.34
CA ALA A 33 13.91 30.12 -0.21
C ALA A 33 14.78 29.46 0.89
N ALA A 34 14.90 30.12 2.07
CA ALA A 34 15.60 29.57 3.23
C ALA A 34 14.76 28.53 4.03
N GLN A 35 13.54 28.22 3.60
CA GLN A 35 12.62 27.26 4.23
C GLN A 35 12.18 27.66 5.67
N ASN A 36 12.28 28.93 6.02
CA ASN A 36 11.83 29.44 7.33
C ASN A 36 10.33 29.68 7.37
N VAL A 37 9.70 29.86 6.18
CA VAL A 37 8.26 30.10 6.00
C VAL A 37 7.76 29.27 4.84
N ASP A 38 6.65 28.56 5.04
CA ASP A 38 6.05 27.67 4.02
C ASP A 38 5.15 28.42 3.04
N VAL A 39 4.42 29.43 3.53
CA VAL A 39 3.44 30.18 2.74
C VAL A 39 3.33 31.62 3.23
N ILE A 40 3.24 32.56 2.29
CA ILE A 40 2.99 33.99 2.58
C ILE A 40 1.75 34.41 1.80
N LEU A 41 0.81 35.06 2.50
CA LEU A 41 -0.35 35.75 1.90
C LEU A 41 0.02 37.20 1.66
N SER A 42 0.00 37.65 0.42
CA SER A 42 0.21 39.05 0.02
C SER A 42 -1.13 39.67 -0.36
N ILE A 43 -1.45 40.79 0.27
CA ILE A 43 -2.69 41.56 0.06
C ILE A 43 -2.30 42.93 -0.49
N PRO A 44 -2.47 43.17 -1.80
CA PRO A 44 -2.07 44.43 -2.42
C PRO A 44 -2.96 45.59 -1.97
N GLU A 45 -2.45 46.82 -2.09
CA GLU A 45 -3.19 48.03 -1.76
C GLU A 45 -4.48 48.22 -2.59
N THR A 46 -4.49 47.64 -3.79
CA THR A 46 -5.66 47.64 -4.67
C THR A 46 -6.88 46.89 -4.11
N TYR A 47 -6.63 45.97 -3.16
CA TYR A 47 -7.67 45.15 -2.53
C TYR A 47 -8.83 45.97 -1.98
N ALA A 48 -8.53 47.00 -1.18
CA ALA A 48 -9.56 47.82 -0.56
C ALA A 48 -10.43 48.56 -1.58
N GLY A 49 -9.84 49.00 -2.70
CA GLY A 49 -10.57 49.64 -3.81
C GLY A 49 -11.51 48.70 -4.52
N GLN A 50 -11.01 47.48 -4.90
CA GLN A 50 -11.81 46.43 -5.54
C GLN A 50 -12.94 45.94 -4.62
N TRP A 51 -12.63 45.77 -3.33
CA TRP A 51 -13.62 45.35 -2.33
C TRP A 51 -14.81 46.32 -2.22
N ARG A 52 -14.54 47.64 -2.16
CA ARG A 52 -15.59 48.69 -2.08
C ARG A 52 -16.46 48.73 -3.32
N LYS A 53 -15.90 48.48 -4.51
CA LYS A 53 -16.63 48.40 -5.78
C LYS A 53 -17.40 47.08 -5.94
N SER A 54 -17.30 46.16 -4.99
CA SER A 54 -17.85 44.82 -5.08
C SER A 54 -17.28 44.00 -6.22
N GLU A 55 -16.09 44.32 -6.71
CA GLU A 55 -15.31 43.54 -7.66
C GLU A 55 -14.57 42.41 -6.95
N PRO A 56 -14.13 41.39 -7.68
CA PRO A 56 -13.22 40.36 -7.13
C PRO A 56 -11.91 41.01 -6.69
N ALA A 57 -11.65 41.00 -5.38
CA ALA A 57 -10.41 41.57 -4.83
C ALA A 57 -9.31 40.52 -4.85
N ALA A 58 -8.21 40.79 -5.56
CA ALA A 58 -7.11 39.85 -5.74
C ALA A 58 -6.22 39.77 -4.49
N VAL A 59 -5.80 38.57 -4.16
CA VAL A 59 -4.74 38.24 -3.18
C VAL A 59 -3.76 37.25 -3.81
N GLU A 60 -2.53 37.27 -3.35
CA GLU A 60 -1.48 36.39 -3.88
C GLU A 60 -1.01 35.45 -2.78
N ILE A 61 -0.83 34.17 -3.13
CA ILE A 61 -0.24 33.16 -2.27
C ILE A 61 1.17 32.89 -2.79
N TRP A 62 2.16 33.24 -2.00
CA TRP A 62 3.56 33.01 -2.34
C TRP A 62 4.03 31.75 -1.63
N HIS A 63 4.54 30.79 -2.39
CA HIS A 63 5.04 29.53 -1.90
C HIS A 63 6.07 28.94 -2.86
N ASP A 64 6.86 27.99 -2.39
CA ASP A 64 7.76 27.20 -3.22
C ASP A 64 7.05 25.90 -3.65
N SER A 65 6.72 25.79 -4.94
CA SER A 65 6.02 24.62 -5.51
C SER A 65 6.89 23.37 -5.60
N SER A 66 8.20 23.46 -5.42
CA SER A 66 9.10 22.32 -5.39
C SER A 66 9.09 21.58 -4.04
N ARG A 67 8.43 22.14 -3.03
CA ARG A 67 8.37 21.63 -1.68
C ARG A 67 7.05 20.91 -1.38
N ASP A 68 7.13 19.61 -1.08
CA ASP A 68 5.95 18.80 -0.71
C ASP A 68 5.35 19.20 0.64
N ASP A 69 6.16 19.65 1.60
CA ASP A 69 5.72 20.10 2.93
C ASP A 69 4.94 21.40 2.90
N ALA A 70 5.19 22.30 1.93
CA ALA A 70 4.43 23.53 1.72
C ALA A 70 3.02 23.28 1.14
N ARG A 71 2.79 22.13 0.53
CA ARG A 71 1.52 21.81 -0.16
C ARG A 71 0.31 21.85 0.77
N ILE A 72 0.40 21.23 1.95
CA ILE A 72 -0.72 21.15 2.90
C ILE A 72 -1.08 22.55 3.44
N PRO A 73 -0.13 23.40 3.90
CA PRO A 73 -0.41 24.80 4.28
C PRO A 73 -1.03 25.62 3.16
N VAL A 74 -0.56 25.48 1.92
CA VAL A 74 -1.08 26.21 0.75
C VAL A 74 -2.51 25.80 0.45
N GLU A 75 -2.81 24.49 0.37
CA GLU A 75 -4.17 23.99 0.14
C GLU A 75 -5.13 24.44 1.25
N ARG A 76 -4.69 24.42 2.51
CA ARG A 76 -5.48 24.89 3.65
C ARG A 76 -5.81 26.36 3.52
N LEU A 77 -4.82 27.20 3.18
CA LEU A 77 -5.02 28.63 3.00
C LEU A 77 -5.97 28.90 1.82
N ASN A 78 -5.77 28.23 0.69
CA ASN A 78 -6.64 28.37 -0.48
C ASN A 78 -8.10 28.01 -0.14
N ASN A 79 -8.34 26.91 0.55
CA ASN A 79 -9.68 26.49 0.99
C ASN A 79 -10.33 27.53 1.92
N LEU A 80 -9.57 28.17 2.80
CA LEU A 80 -10.09 29.22 3.68
C LEU A 80 -10.46 30.47 2.88
N LEU A 81 -9.64 30.87 1.90
CA LEU A 81 -9.91 31.99 1.01
C LEU A 81 -11.13 31.75 0.14
N GLU A 82 -11.27 30.54 -0.42
CA GLU A 82 -12.46 30.17 -1.19
C GLU A 82 -13.73 30.21 -0.34
N ASN A 83 -13.70 29.67 0.88
CA ASN A 83 -14.85 29.73 1.79
C ASN A 83 -15.22 31.16 2.17
N TYR A 84 -14.24 32.02 2.42
CA TYR A 84 -14.45 33.43 2.65
C TYR A 84 -15.09 34.12 1.44
N SER A 85 -14.57 33.87 0.25
CA SER A 85 -15.08 34.37 -1.02
C SER A 85 -16.53 33.93 -1.27
N ARG A 86 -16.85 32.64 -1.08
CA ARG A 86 -18.23 32.13 -1.21
C ARG A 86 -19.19 32.79 -0.22
N THR A 87 -18.80 32.86 1.04
CA THR A 87 -19.65 33.46 2.10
C THR A 87 -19.90 34.96 1.83
N THR A 88 -18.85 35.69 1.50
CA THR A 88 -18.96 37.13 1.20
C THR A 88 -19.74 37.37 -0.09
N GLY A 89 -19.51 36.57 -1.12
CA GLY A 89 -20.27 36.61 -2.37
C GLY A 89 -21.76 36.37 -2.16
N ALA A 90 -22.11 35.40 -1.31
CA ALA A 90 -23.50 35.12 -0.94
C ALA A 90 -24.15 36.32 -0.22
N LEU A 91 -23.44 36.92 0.73
CA LEU A 91 -23.94 38.15 1.43
C LEU A 91 -24.12 39.31 0.48
N ARG A 92 -23.23 39.52 -0.50
CA ARG A 92 -23.35 40.56 -1.52
C ARG A 92 -24.57 40.36 -2.42
N LEU A 93 -24.87 39.12 -2.79
CA LEU A 93 -26.08 38.79 -3.58
C LEU A 93 -27.34 39.02 -2.78
N LEU A 94 -27.38 38.59 -1.52
CA LEU A 94 -28.52 38.83 -0.61
C LEU A 94 -28.82 40.33 -0.41
N SER A 95 -27.76 41.14 -0.22
CA SER A 95 -27.92 42.59 -0.05
C SER A 95 -28.49 43.28 -1.32
N ARG A 96 -28.39 42.64 -2.47
CA ARG A 96 -28.97 43.09 -3.75
C ARG A 96 -30.33 42.47 -4.04
N GLY A 97 -30.91 41.68 -3.13
CA GLY A 97 -32.18 40.97 -3.32
C GLY A 97 -32.07 39.75 -4.26
N VAL A 98 -30.85 39.31 -4.56
CA VAL A 98 -30.63 38.16 -5.43
C VAL A 98 -30.30 36.95 -4.56
N SER A 99 -30.96 35.82 -4.84
CA SER A 99 -30.64 34.56 -4.14
C SER A 99 -29.18 34.13 -4.40
N PRO A 100 -28.40 33.76 -3.37
CA PRO A 100 -27.06 33.21 -3.54
C PRO A 100 -27.03 31.99 -4.42
N MET A 101 -28.14 31.26 -4.49
CA MET A 101 -28.29 30.09 -5.38
C MET A 101 -28.30 30.45 -6.87
N ALA A 102 -28.56 31.70 -7.23
CA ALA A 102 -28.55 32.18 -8.62
C ALA A 102 -27.17 32.00 -9.29
N ASN A 103 -26.10 31.99 -8.48
CA ASN A 103 -24.73 31.73 -8.97
C ASN A 103 -24.35 30.24 -9.04
N GLN A 104 -25.24 29.35 -8.61
CA GLN A 104 -25.01 27.91 -8.61
C GLN A 104 -25.82 27.25 -9.72
N ALA A 105 -25.28 27.26 -10.94
CA ALA A 105 -25.95 26.72 -12.13
C ALA A 105 -26.15 25.19 -12.08
N VAL A 106 -25.29 24.49 -11.35
CA VAL A 106 -25.34 23.03 -11.21
C VAL A 106 -25.11 22.67 -9.76
N ARG A 107 -26.01 21.86 -9.20
CA ARG A 107 -25.82 21.21 -7.89
C ARG A 107 -25.38 19.78 -8.12
N THR A 108 -24.28 19.38 -7.55
CA THR A 108 -23.79 18.01 -7.61
C THR A 108 -24.20 17.27 -6.33
N ASP A 109 -25.06 16.28 -6.49
CA ASP A 109 -25.41 15.36 -5.41
C ASP A 109 -24.63 14.06 -5.61
N TYR A 110 -23.83 13.67 -4.63
CA TYR A 110 -23.07 12.43 -4.64
C TYR A 110 -23.92 11.32 -4.01
N LYS A 111 -24.23 10.28 -4.81
CA LYS A 111 -24.83 9.06 -4.31
C LYS A 111 -23.74 8.00 -4.18
N ASP A 112 -23.33 7.69 -2.94
CA ASP A 112 -22.39 6.64 -2.68
C ASP A 112 -23.09 5.28 -2.83
N LEU A 113 -22.65 4.50 -3.81
CA LEU A 113 -23.14 3.14 -4.11
C LEU A 113 -22.22 2.06 -3.56
N ALA A 114 -21.22 2.41 -2.74
CA ALA A 114 -20.31 1.45 -2.14
C ALA A 114 -21.08 0.51 -1.21
N THR A 115 -20.94 -0.81 -1.46
CA THR A 115 -21.45 -1.83 -0.56
C THR A 115 -20.66 -1.83 0.76
N PRO A 116 -21.24 -2.33 1.86
CA PRO A 116 -20.50 -2.51 3.11
C PRO A 116 -19.21 -3.33 2.92
N GLU A 117 -19.26 -4.37 2.09
CA GLU A 117 -18.13 -5.24 1.78
C GLU A 117 -17.04 -4.49 1.01
N SER A 118 -17.41 -3.61 0.08
CA SER A 118 -16.48 -2.78 -0.67
C SER A 118 -15.75 -1.76 0.22
N ARG A 119 -16.46 -1.14 1.16
CA ARG A 119 -15.86 -0.23 2.17
C ARG A 119 -14.90 -0.96 3.09
N ILE A 120 -15.25 -2.18 3.48
CA ILE A 120 -14.39 -3.06 4.27
C ILE A 120 -13.14 -3.44 3.47
N GLY A 121 -13.29 -3.79 2.20
CA GLY A 121 -12.16 -4.09 1.32
C GLY A 121 -11.17 -2.92 1.21
N GLN A 122 -11.66 -1.67 1.25
CA GLN A 122 -10.82 -0.49 1.29
C GLN A 122 -10.09 -0.34 2.63
N ALA A 123 -10.78 -0.55 3.75
CA ALA A 123 -10.18 -0.52 5.09
C ALA A 123 -9.13 -1.64 5.27
N LEU A 124 -9.33 -2.78 4.62
CA LEU A 124 -8.41 -3.93 4.66
C LEU A 124 -7.46 -3.99 3.46
N ALA A 125 -7.21 -2.89 2.77
CA ALA A 125 -6.32 -2.86 1.60
C ALA A 125 -4.91 -3.39 1.88
N PHE A 126 -4.47 -3.35 3.13
CA PHE A 126 -3.18 -3.89 3.57
C PHE A 126 -3.20 -5.40 3.86
N LEU A 127 -4.38 -6.02 4.01
CA LEU A 127 -4.53 -7.44 4.34
C LEU A 127 -3.87 -8.37 3.28
N PRO A 128 -4.05 -8.14 1.97
CA PRO A 128 -3.39 -8.97 0.97
C PRO A 128 -1.88 -9.02 1.13
N TYR A 129 -1.25 -7.87 1.40
CA TYR A 129 0.19 -7.81 1.63
C TYR A 129 0.63 -8.69 2.80
N LEU A 130 -0.06 -8.63 3.93
CA LEU A 130 0.27 -9.45 5.10
C LEU A 130 0.14 -10.94 4.81
N LEU A 131 -0.92 -11.36 4.13
CA LEU A 131 -1.15 -12.76 3.78
C LEU A 131 -0.12 -13.27 2.76
N ILE A 132 0.19 -12.45 1.74
CA ILE A 132 1.19 -12.79 0.73
C ILE A 132 2.58 -12.88 1.38
N LEU A 133 2.94 -11.96 2.26
CA LEU A 133 4.21 -11.98 2.98
C LEU A 133 4.32 -13.22 3.88
N THR A 134 3.26 -13.54 4.63
CA THR A 134 3.21 -14.74 5.47
C THR A 134 3.33 -16.01 4.63
N GLY A 135 2.65 -16.08 3.49
CA GLY A 135 2.73 -17.21 2.57
C GLY A 135 4.12 -17.36 1.94
N PHE A 136 4.68 -16.26 1.46
CA PHE A 136 5.97 -16.25 0.79
C PHE A 136 7.14 -16.63 1.72
N LEU A 137 7.08 -16.25 2.98
CA LEU A 137 8.13 -16.47 3.97
C LEU A 137 7.78 -17.51 5.03
N GLY A 138 6.58 -18.07 5.02
CA GLY A 138 6.09 -18.95 6.09
C GLY A 138 6.94 -20.19 6.32
N GLY A 139 7.59 -20.72 5.27
CA GLY A 139 8.54 -21.84 5.35
C GLY A 139 10.00 -21.43 5.47
N ALA A 140 10.31 -20.12 5.52
CA ALA A 140 11.69 -19.62 5.35
C ALA A 140 12.66 -20.11 6.43
N ALA A 141 12.24 -20.13 7.68
CA ALA A 141 13.07 -20.63 8.78
C ALA A 141 13.48 -22.11 8.57
N LEU A 142 12.52 -22.94 8.17
CA LEU A 142 12.77 -24.34 7.90
C LEU A 142 13.67 -24.53 6.66
N VAL A 143 13.45 -23.76 5.61
CA VAL A 143 14.30 -23.79 4.39
C VAL A 143 15.74 -23.44 4.74
N ILE A 144 15.96 -22.34 5.47
CA ILE A 144 17.31 -21.87 5.83
C ILE A 144 18.01 -22.88 6.71
N ASP A 145 17.32 -23.42 7.71
CA ASP A 145 17.90 -24.42 8.61
C ASP A 145 18.21 -25.74 7.89
N ALA A 146 17.31 -26.21 7.02
CA ALA A 146 17.45 -27.43 6.26
C ALA A 146 18.39 -27.31 5.02
N THR A 147 18.96 -26.15 4.73
CA THR A 147 19.89 -25.94 3.62
C THR A 147 21.20 -25.33 4.12
N ALA A 148 21.25 -24.04 4.35
CA ALA A 148 22.44 -23.35 4.87
C ALA A 148 22.85 -23.84 6.26
N GLY A 149 21.89 -24.18 7.13
CA GLY A 149 22.14 -24.70 8.47
C GLY A 149 22.76 -26.10 8.46
N GLU A 150 22.30 -26.99 7.59
CA GLU A 150 22.92 -28.33 7.43
C GLU A 150 24.35 -28.22 6.88
N ARG A 151 24.61 -27.26 5.98
CA ARG A 151 25.94 -27.00 5.45
C ARG A 151 26.87 -26.48 6.56
N GLU A 152 26.44 -25.50 7.32
CA GLU A 152 27.21 -24.89 8.41
C GLU A 152 27.57 -25.93 9.50
N ARG A 153 26.63 -26.84 9.80
CA ARG A 153 26.83 -27.93 10.77
C ARG A 153 27.53 -29.15 10.21
N GLN A 154 27.92 -29.15 8.92
CA GLN A 154 28.53 -30.31 8.21
C GLN A 154 27.67 -31.60 8.24
N SER A 155 26.38 -31.46 8.47
CA SER A 155 25.40 -32.57 8.51
C SER A 155 24.88 -33.00 7.13
N LEU A 156 25.28 -32.29 6.08
CA LEU A 156 24.87 -32.57 4.71
C LEU A 156 25.54 -33.85 4.16
N GLU A 157 26.80 -34.13 4.54
CA GLU A 157 27.55 -35.32 4.05
C GLU A 157 26.88 -36.65 4.42
N PRO A 158 26.51 -36.90 5.69
CA PRO A 158 25.78 -38.11 6.06
C PRO A 158 24.45 -38.25 5.32
N LEU A 159 23.75 -37.14 5.06
CA LEU A 159 22.47 -37.13 4.32
C LEU A 159 22.69 -37.55 2.87
N LEU A 160 23.76 -37.08 2.23
CA LEU A 160 24.09 -37.40 0.84
C LEU A 160 24.65 -38.85 0.68
N ALA A 161 25.10 -39.48 1.76
CA ALA A 161 25.51 -40.89 1.78
C ALA A 161 24.32 -41.87 1.77
N THR A 162 23.09 -41.38 1.98
CA THR A 162 21.89 -42.19 1.91
C THR A 162 21.56 -42.59 0.44
N PRO A 163 20.85 -43.70 0.20
CA PRO A 163 20.49 -44.13 -1.16
C PRO A 163 19.45 -43.26 -1.84
N ALA A 164 18.94 -42.19 -1.16
CA ALA A 164 17.98 -41.26 -1.70
C ALA A 164 18.62 -40.34 -2.74
N GLY A 165 17.94 -40.11 -3.86
CA GLY A 165 18.40 -39.19 -4.89
C GLY A 165 18.37 -37.74 -4.37
N ARG A 166 19.38 -36.92 -4.74
CA ARG A 166 19.49 -35.51 -4.33
C ARG A 166 18.22 -34.69 -4.62
N GLY A 167 17.57 -34.94 -5.77
CA GLY A 167 16.30 -34.31 -6.11
C GLY A 167 15.15 -34.71 -5.19
N GLN A 168 15.12 -35.95 -4.69
CA GLN A 168 14.12 -36.42 -3.73
C GLN A 168 14.30 -35.76 -2.37
N ILE A 169 15.55 -35.64 -1.89
CA ILE A 169 15.88 -34.96 -0.65
C ILE A 169 15.42 -33.49 -0.73
N MET A 170 15.78 -32.81 -1.82
CA MET A 170 15.40 -31.42 -2.03
C MET A 170 13.88 -31.22 -2.09
N SER A 171 13.19 -32.10 -2.85
CA SER A 171 11.72 -32.04 -2.95
C SER A 171 11.05 -32.30 -1.60
N GLY A 172 11.59 -33.20 -0.79
CA GLY A 172 11.13 -33.44 0.57
C GLY A 172 11.26 -32.22 1.46
N LYS A 173 12.40 -31.52 1.40
CA LYS A 173 12.63 -30.25 2.15
C LYS A 173 11.67 -29.16 1.71
N ILE A 174 11.47 -28.96 0.41
CA ILE A 174 10.52 -28.01 -0.15
C ILE A 174 9.09 -28.35 0.31
N ALA A 175 8.69 -29.63 0.20
CA ALA A 175 7.36 -30.07 0.61
C ALA A 175 7.09 -29.83 2.11
N ALA A 176 8.08 -30.14 2.96
CA ALA A 176 8.00 -29.89 4.40
C ALA A 176 7.86 -28.39 4.71
N ALA A 177 8.66 -27.55 4.05
CA ALA A 177 8.59 -26.10 4.22
C ALA A 177 7.27 -25.50 3.70
N CYS A 178 6.75 -26.00 2.58
CA CYS A 178 5.42 -25.63 2.08
C CYS A 178 4.32 -26.03 3.08
N ALA A 179 4.39 -27.22 3.67
CA ALA A 179 3.42 -27.67 4.66
C ALA A 179 3.42 -26.76 5.90
N VAL A 180 4.60 -26.39 6.41
CA VAL A 180 4.76 -25.46 7.55
C VAL A 180 4.22 -24.07 7.18
N GLY A 181 4.56 -23.57 5.99
CA GLY A 181 4.06 -22.28 5.48
C GLY A 181 2.54 -22.25 5.35
N MET A 182 1.93 -23.32 4.80
CA MET A 182 0.48 -23.46 4.69
C MET A 182 -0.21 -23.56 6.05
N LEU A 183 0.40 -24.26 7.02
CA LEU A 183 -0.12 -24.33 8.37
C LEU A 183 -0.10 -22.95 9.03
N GLY A 184 0.99 -22.21 8.90
CA GLY A 184 1.10 -20.83 9.39
C GLY A 184 0.04 -19.91 8.78
N LEU A 185 -0.19 -20.00 7.47
CA LEU A 185 -1.27 -19.27 6.78
C LEU A 185 -2.65 -19.64 7.28
N LEU A 186 -2.94 -20.94 7.46
CA LEU A 186 -4.20 -21.40 8.00
C LEU A 186 -4.46 -20.80 9.39
N LEU A 187 -3.47 -20.86 10.28
CA LEU A 187 -3.56 -20.28 11.61
C LEU A 187 -3.77 -18.75 11.54
N THR A 188 -3.08 -18.07 10.65
CA THR A 188 -3.23 -16.62 10.43
C THR A 188 -4.65 -16.28 9.98
N LEU A 189 -5.20 -17.00 8.99
CA LEU A 189 -6.56 -16.78 8.49
C LEU A 189 -7.63 -17.08 9.55
N ILE A 190 -7.44 -18.15 10.33
CA ILE A 190 -8.34 -18.47 11.45
C ILE A 190 -8.28 -17.36 12.51
N SER A 191 -7.09 -16.86 12.83
CA SER A 191 -6.91 -15.77 13.79
C SER A 191 -7.60 -14.48 13.32
N PHE A 192 -7.48 -14.12 12.03
CA PHE A 192 -8.23 -13.01 11.46
C PHE A 192 -9.73 -13.22 11.58
N LYS A 193 -10.23 -14.39 11.19
CA LYS A 193 -11.67 -14.72 11.30
C LYS A 193 -12.17 -14.60 12.74
N LEU A 194 -11.43 -15.13 13.71
CA LEU A 194 -11.79 -15.05 15.13
C LEU A 194 -11.74 -13.61 15.64
N SER A 195 -10.72 -12.83 15.26
CA SER A 195 -10.61 -11.41 15.63
C SER A 195 -11.83 -10.62 15.17
N PHE A 196 -12.31 -10.83 13.96
CA PHE A 196 -13.52 -10.17 13.46
C PHE A 196 -14.79 -10.63 14.18
N MET A 197 -14.87 -11.90 14.61
CA MET A 197 -15.98 -12.41 15.39
C MET A 197 -16.03 -11.83 16.81
N LEU A 198 -14.85 -11.60 17.41
CA LEU A 198 -14.72 -11.15 18.81
C LEU A 198 -14.73 -9.63 18.96
N ALA A 199 -14.61 -8.85 17.89
CA ALA A 199 -14.55 -7.39 17.92
C ALA A 199 -15.77 -6.71 17.23
N PRO A 200 -17.02 -6.99 17.63
CA PRO A 200 -18.20 -6.35 17.05
C PRO A 200 -18.28 -4.85 17.37
N SER A 201 -17.53 -4.38 18.38
CA SER A 201 -17.50 -2.98 18.83
C SER A 201 -16.84 -2.02 17.85
N LEU A 202 -16.10 -2.50 16.84
CA LEU A 202 -15.46 -1.67 15.82
C LEU A 202 -16.44 -1.19 14.72
N GLY A 203 -17.74 -1.49 14.85
CA GLY A 203 -18.77 -1.09 13.88
C GLY A 203 -18.64 -1.77 12.49
N ILE A 204 -17.66 -2.63 12.33
CA ILE A 204 -17.35 -3.33 11.07
C ILE A 204 -17.91 -4.76 11.20
N LYS A 205 -19.09 -5.00 10.65
CA LYS A 205 -19.67 -6.36 10.55
C LYS A 205 -18.94 -7.14 9.45
N LEU A 206 -17.70 -7.54 9.70
CA LEU A 206 -16.96 -8.44 8.83
C LEU A 206 -17.35 -9.89 9.15
N SER A 207 -18.24 -10.45 8.36
CA SER A 207 -18.52 -11.89 8.38
C SER A 207 -17.71 -12.57 7.27
N MET A 208 -16.46 -12.92 7.56
CA MET A 208 -15.69 -13.78 6.67
C MET A 208 -16.27 -15.20 6.71
N SER A 209 -16.76 -15.69 5.57
CA SER A 209 -17.30 -17.04 5.45
C SER A 209 -16.17 -18.09 5.41
N TRP A 210 -16.47 -19.34 5.77
CA TRP A 210 -15.50 -20.42 5.63
C TRP A 210 -15.11 -20.68 4.18
N SER A 211 -16.00 -20.43 3.22
CA SER A 211 -15.69 -20.54 1.80
C SER A 211 -14.65 -19.49 1.38
N GLN A 212 -14.73 -18.26 1.88
CA GLN A 212 -13.71 -17.22 1.63
C GLN A 212 -12.35 -17.60 2.20
N VAL A 213 -12.32 -18.19 3.43
CA VAL A 213 -11.07 -18.69 4.00
C VAL A 213 -10.46 -19.79 3.13
N ALA A 214 -11.28 -20.74 2.65
CA ALA A 214 -10.81 -21.80 1.75
C ALA A 214 -10.30 -21.26 0.41
N GLN A 215 -10.99 -20.28 -0.18
CA GLN A 215 -10.57 -19.62 -1.40
C GLN A 215 -9.25 -18.86 -1.20
N MET A 216 -9.07 -18.14 -0.09
CA MET A 216 -7.82 -17.45 0.24
C MET A 216 -6.66 -18.43 0.41
N LEU A 217 -6.89 -19.57 1.09
CA LEU A 217 -5.88 -20.61 1.18
C LEU A 217 -5.48 -21.12 -0.20
N LEU A 218 -6.45 -21.40 -1.08
CA LEU A 218 -6.18 -21.84 -2.44
C LEU A 218 -5.37 -20.82 -3.24
N VAL A 219 -5.71 -19.51 -3.11
CA VAL A 219 -4.96 -18.39 -3.71
C VAL A 219 -3.53 -18.34 -3.18
N LEU A 220 -3.28 -18.72 -1.94
CA LEU A 220 -1.95 -18.60 -1.34
C LEU A 220 -1.04 -19.82 -1.60
N VAL A 221 -1.58 -20.98 -2.07
CA VAL A 221 -0.77 -22.17 -2.39
C VAL A 221 0.36 -21.87 -3.38
N PRO A 222 0.11 -21.26 -4.56
CA PRO A 222 1.19 -21.00 -5.52
C PRO A 222 2.29 -20.08 -4.96
N ILE A 223 1.94 -19.08 -4.13
CA ILE A 223 2.94 -18.15 -3.58
C ILE A 223 3.81 -18.82 -2.50
N VAL A 224 3.24 -19.73 -1.72
CA VAL A 224 4.02 -20.54 -0.77
C VAL A 224 5.03 -21.41 -1.54
N LEU A 225 4.61 -22.04 -2.63
CA LEU A 225 5.51 -22.84 -3.47
C LEU A 225 6.60 -21.97 -4.09
N ILE A 226 6.24 -20.84 -4.70
CA ILE A 226 7.18 -19.88 -5.30
C ILE A 226 8.20 -19.40 -4.25
N GLY A 227 7.73 -18.96 -3.09
CA GLY A 227 8.57 -18.45 -2.00
C GLY A 227 9.53 -19.52 -1.49
N THR A 228 9.01 -20.71 -1.20
CA THR A 228 9.81 -21.84 -0.70
C THR A 228 10.86 -22.29 -1.72
N CYS A 229 10.51 -22.43 -3.00
CA CYS A 229 11.45 -22.82 -4.04
C CYS A 229 12.53 -21.76 -4.27
N LEU A 230 12.14 -20.47 -4.30
CA LEU A 230 13.07 -19.35 -4.48
C LEU A 230 14.06 -19.26 -3.31
N LEU A 231 13.54 -19.32 -2.08
CA LEU A 231 14.36 -19.32 -0.87
C LEU A 231 15.31 -20.52 -0.82
N THR A 232 14.82 -21.71 -1.20
CA THR A 232 15.66 -22.91 -1.26
C THR A 232 16.77 -22.76 -2.27
N ALA A 233 16.47 -22.21 -3.47
CA ALA A 233 17.48 -21.98 -4.50
C ALA A 233 18.56 -20.97 -4.08
N ILE A 234 18.20 -19.98 -3.27
CA ILE A 234 19.13 -18.96 -2.76
C ILE A 234 19.91 -19.52 -1.55
N ALA A 235 19.22 -20.12 -0.58
CA ALA A 235 19.82 -20.62 0.65
C ALA A 235 20.77 -21.80 0.38
N ALA A 236 20.53 -22.57 -0.67
CA ALA A 236 21.46 -23.60 -1.10
C ALA A 236 22.84 -23.03 -1.46
N GLY A 237 22.91 -21.83 -2.07
CA GLY A 237 24.17 -21.15 -2.39
C GLY A 237 24.83 -20.41 -1.21
N ALA A 238 24.14 -20.20 -0.11
CA ALA A 238 24.66 -19.45 1.05
C ALA A 238 25.68 -20.31 1.83
N LYS A 239 26.73 -19.64 2.33
CA LYS A 239 27.78 -20.30 3.12
C LYS A 239 27.41 -20.46 4.59
N SER A 240 26.48 -19.64 5.09
CA SER A 240 26.04 -19.65 6.49
C SER A 240 24.56 -19.29 6.62
N VAL A 241 23.96 -19.65 7.76
CA VAL A 241 22.59 -19.26 8.13
C VAL A 241 22.42 -17.75 8.09
N LYS A 242 23.42 -16.99 8.57
CA LYS A 242 23.40 -15.52 8.61
C LYS A 242 23.34 -14.92 7.20
N GLU A 243 24.08 -15.47 6.26
CA GLU A 243 24.07 -15.04 4.85
C GLU A 243 22.71 -15.33 4.21
N ALA A 244 22.15 -16.51 4.43
CA ALA A 244 20.82 -16.87 3.93
C ALA A 244 19.72 -15.95 4.50
N GLN A 245 19.80 -15.59 5.78
CA GLN A 245 18.88 -14.62 6.40
C GLN A 245 19.01 -13.22 5.80
N SER A 246 20.21 -12.79 5.41
CA SER A 246 20.39 -11.49 4.74
C SER A 246 19.69 -11.46 3.38
N TYR A 247 19.78 -12.54 2.59
CA TYR A 247 19.03 -12.66 1.33
C TYR A 247 17.52 -12.71 1.55
N MET A 248 17.04 -13.36 2.61
CA MET A 248 15.63 -13.37 2.98
C MET A 248 15.11 -11.96 3.25
N SER A 249 15.87 -11.13 3.97
CA SER A 249 15.49 -9.75 4.26
C SER A 249 15.30 -8.93 2.98
N MET A 250 16.13 -9.15 1.97
CA MET A 250 16.00 -8.50 0.66
C MET A 250 14.74 -9.00 -0.09
N LEU A 251 14.44 -10.30 -0.01
CA LEU A 251 13.26 -10.89 -0.64
C LEU A 251 11.93 -10.40 -0.02
N MET A 252 11.94 -9.98 1.25
CA MET A 252 10.75 -9.41 1.90
C MET A 252 10.19 -8.17 1.19
N MET A 253 11.01 -7.49 0.40
CA MET A 253 10.57 -6.31 -0.36
C MET A 253 9.73 -6.68 -1.61
N LEU A 254 9.84 -7.91 -2.13
CA LEU A 254 9.13 -8.30 -3.35
C LEU A 254 7.59 -8.24 -3.22
N PRO A 255 6.96 -8.73 -2.14
CA PRO A 255 5.51 -8.67 -1.99
C PRO A 255 4.94 -7.26 -1.83
N ILE A 256 5.73 -6.28 -1.38
CA ILE A 256 5.24 -4.92 -1.14
C ILE A 256 5.10 -4.12 -2.43
N LEU A 257 5.92 -4.41 -3.45
CA LEU A 257 5.94 -3.64 -4.70
C LEU A 257 4.58 -3.56 -5.40
N PRO A 258 3.84 -4.67 -5.65
CA PRO A 258 2.53 -4.60 -6.27
C PRO A 258 1.51 -3.85 -5.43
N THR A 259 1.58 -3.97 -4.10
CA THR A 259 0.68 -3.26 -3.19
C THR A 259 0.87 -1.75 -3.29
N ILE A 260 2.12 -1.28 -3.33
CA ILE A 260 2.43 0.15 -3.52
C ILE A 260 1.96 0.62 -4.91
N ILE A 261 2.23 -0.14 -5.96
CA ILE A 261 1.82 0.20 -7.33
C ILE A 261 0.31 0.37 -7.41
N LEU A 262 -0.46 -0.56 -6.85
CA LEU A 262 -1.92 -0.49 -6.84
C LEU A 262 -2.48 0.63 -5.94
N MET A 263 -1.77 1.00 -4.88
CA MET A 263 -2.15 2.10 -4.00
C MET A 263 -1.96 3.47 -4.68
N VAL A 264 -0.85 3.63 -5.41
CA VAL A 264 -0.52 4.88 -6.12
C VAL A 264 -1.30 5.01 -7.43
N ASN A 265 -1.50 3.90 -8.14
CA ASN A 265 -2.20 3.87 -9.43
C ASN A 265 -3.25 2.74 -9.44
N PRO A 266 -4.46 3.01 -8.95
CA PRO A 266 -5.54 2.02 -8.96
C PRO A 266 -5.88 1.64 -10.39
N MET A 267 -5.55 0.42 -10.80
CA MET A 267 -5.82 -0.09 -12.13
C MET A 267 -7.11 -0.92 -12.12
N LYS A 268 -7.91 -0.78 -13.20
CA LYS A 268 -9.04 -1.70 -13.43
C LYS A 268 -8.52 -3.12 -13.61
N ASN A 269 -9.24 -4.11 -13.08
CA ASN A 269 -8.90 -5.52 -13.23
C ASN A 269 -8.83 -5.93 -14.70
N GLN A 270 -7.66 -6.39 -15.12
CA GLN A 270 -7.38 -6.92 -16.45
C GLN A 270 -6.79 -8.32 -16.34
N LEU A 271 -7.06 -9.18 -17.30
CA LEU A 271 -6.70 -10.59 -17.24
C LEU A 271 -5.18 -10.84 -17.05
N TRP A 272 -4.32 -10.03 -17.67
CA TRP A 272 -2.87 -10.16 -17.55
C TRP A 272 -2.35 -10.00 -16.11
N GLN A 273 -3.07 -9.26 -15.26
CA GLN A 273 -2.70 -9.04 -13.86
C GLN A 273 -2.70 -10.33 -13.05
N PHE A 274 -3.56 -11.30 -13.43
CA PHE A 274 -3.64 -12.62 -12.79
C PHE A 274 -2.49 -13.56 -13.20
N ALA A 275 -1.70 -13.19 -14.19
CA ALA A 275 -0.50 -13.93 -14.59
C ALA A 275 0.77 -13.46 -13.83
N VAL A 276 0.77 -12.28 -13.22
CA VAL A 276 1.94 -11.67 -12.57
C VAL A 276 1.96 -12.03 -11.08
N PRO A 277 3.01 -12.71 -10.58
CA PRO A 277 3.13 -13.05 -9.16
C PRO A 277 3.05 -11.81 -8.25
N PHE A 278 2.58 -11.98 -7.03
CA PHE A 278 2.29 -10.97 -6.03
C PHE A 278 1.14 -10.03 -6.42
N LEU A 279 1.07 -9.55 -7.66
CA LEU A 279 -0.04 -8.73 -8.15
C LEU A 279 -1.32 -9.56 -8.25
N ALA A 280 -1.21 -10.75 -8.81
CA ALA A 280 -2.33 -11.69 -8.95
C ALA A 280 -2.93 -12.07 -7.60
N GLN A 281 -2.08 -12.42 -6.62
CA GLN A 281 -2.53 -12.73 -5.26
C GLN A 281 -3.23 -11.55 -4.61
N ASN A 282 -2.67 -10.34 -4.78
CA ASN A 282 -3.28 -9.13 -4.23
C ASN A 282 -4.69 -8.91 -4.80
N GLN A 283 -4.85 -8.98 -6.12
CA GLN A 283 -6.15 -8.82 -6.78
C GLN A 283 -7.15 -9.91 -6.40
N MET A 284 -6.71 -11.19 -6.36
CA MET A 284 -7.56 -12.31 -5.99
C MET A 284 -8.06 -12.19 -4.55
N ILE A 285 -7.18 -11.84 -3.59
CA ILE A 285 -7.56 -11.66 -2.19
C ILE A 285 -8.53 -10.49 -2.04
N LEU A 286 -8.28 -9.35 -2.71
CA LEU A 286 -9.19 -8.20 -2.68
C LEU A 286 -10.57 -8.55 -3.23
N LYS A 287 -10.66 -9.30 -4.34
CA LYS A 287 -11.94 -9.77 -4.89
C LYS A 287 -12.68 -10.67 -3.90
N ILE A 288 -11.97 -11.59 -3.23
CA ILE A 288 -12.58 -12.48 -2.21
C ILE A 288 -13.10 -11.66 -1.02
N VAL A 289 -12.31 -10.69 -0.51
CA VAL A 289 -12.72 -9.81 0.60
C VAL A 289 -13.96 -8.98 0.24
N ARG A 290 -14.01 -8.48 -0.99
CA ARG A 290 -15.14 -7.68 -1.49
C ARG A 290 -16.32 -8.52 -1.92
N SER A 291 -16.25 -9.85 -1.81
CA SER A 291 -17.27 -10.79 -2.30
C SER A 291 -17.57 -10.62 -3.80
N GLU A 292 -16.58 -10.19 -4.58
CA GLU A 292 -16.69 -10.05 -6.04
C GLU A 292 -16.62 -11.41 -6.72
N ASN A 293 -17.30 -11.55 -7.85
CA ASN A 293 -17.27 -12.78 -8.63
C ASN A 293 -15.92 -12.94 -9.33
N ILE A 294 -15.26 -14.08 -9.15
CA ILE A 294 -14.01 -14.43 -9.82
C ILE A 294 -14.36 -15.43 -10.93
N SER A 295 -14.08 -15.08 -12.17
CA SER A 295 -14.38 -15.94 -13.30
C SER A 295 -13.50 -17.18 -13.33
N ALA A 296 -14.00 -18.27 -13.94
CA ALA A 296 -13.22 -19.51 -14.11
C ALA A 296 -11.92 -19.26 -14.92
N LEU A 297 -11.96 -18.30 -15.84
CA LEU A 297 -10.80 -17.93 -16.66
C LEU A 297 -9.73 -17.20 -15.81
N GLU A 298 -10.11 -16.32 -14.91
CA GLU A 298 -9.17 -15.66 -13.96
C GLU A 298 -8.51 -16.70 -13.06
N TRP A 299 -9.28 -17.64 -12.49
CA TRP A 299 -8.75 -18.77 -11.74
C TRP A 299 -7.79 -19.63 -12.56
N GLY A 300 -8.16 -19.96 -13.81
CA GLY A 300 -7.34 -20.76 -14.71
C GLY A 300 -5.99 -20.11 -15.01
N VAL A 301 -5.98 -18.84 -15.42
CA VAL A 301 -4.75 -18.08 -15.68
C VAL A 301 -3.89 -17.97 -14.41
N TYR A 302 -4.52 -17.66 -13.29
CA TYR A 302 -3.83 -17.51 -12.01
C TYR A 302 -3.11 -18.80 -11.58
N LEU A 303 -3.82 -19.92 -11.53
CA LEU A 303 -3.27 -21.20 -11.08
C LEU A 303 -2.21 -21.73 -12.06
N LEU A 304 -2.46 -21.63 -13.37
CA LEU A 304 -1.53 -22.09 -14.39
C LEU A 304 -0.21 -21.31 -14.34
N CYS A 305 -0.26 -19.99 -14.29
CA CYS A 305 0.93 -19.14 -14.20
C CYS A 305 1.65 -19.32 -12.84
N GLY A 306 0.91 -19.38 -11.74
CA GLY A 306 1.46 -19.54 -10.40
C GLY A 306 2.17 -20.88 -10.20
N PHE A 307 1.51 -22.00 -10.54
CA PHE A 307 2.13 -23.32 -10.45
C PHE A 307 3.21 -23.53 -11.51
N GLY A 308 3.03 -22.96 -12.71
CA GLY A 308 4.04 -23.00 -13.76
C GLY A 308 5.35 -22.34 -13.30
N LEU A 309 5.28 -21.15 -12.73
CA LEU A 309 6.45 -20.49 -12.14
C LEU A 309 7.02 -21.27 -10.96
N GLY A 310 6.18 -21.80 -10.08
CA GLY A 310 6.60 -22.66 -8.98
C GLY A 310 7.37 -23.89 -9.45
N ALA A 311 6.91 -24.56 -10.51
CA ALA A 311 7.59 -25.71 -11.12
C ALA A 311 8.95 -25.32 -11.73
N VAL A 312 9.03 -24.19 -12.42
CA VAL A 312 10.31 -23.67 -12.95
C VAL A 312 11.30 -23.39 -11.82
N LEU A 313 10.87 -22.74 -10.76
CA LEU A 313 11.73 -22.44 -9.60
C LEU A 313 12.14 -23.72 -8.86
N TRP A 314 11.24 -24.69 -8.73
CA TRP A 314 11.56 -26.00 -8.18
C TRP A 314 12.65 -26.69 -9.02
N PHE A 315 12.52 -26.67 -10.34
CA PHE A 315 13.51 -27.25 -11.23
C PHE A 315 14.88 -26.57 -11.11
N ILE A 316 14.90 -25.22 -11.01
CA ILE A 316 16.12 -24.44 -10.78
C ILE A 316 16.76 -24.82 -9.44
N ALA A 317 15.97 -24.90 -8.36
CA ALA A 317 16.44 -25.28 -7.03
C ALA A 317 17.04 -26.69 -7.04
N ALA A 318 16.33 -27.65 -7.64
CA ALA A 318 16.81 -29.06 -7.78
C ALA A 318 18.10 -29.15 -8.58
N ARG A 319 18.21 -28.40 -9.69
CA ARG A 319 19.42 -28.40 -10.53
C ARG A 319 20.61 -27.75 -9.84
N ARG A 320 20.40 -26.64 -9.09
CA ARG A 320 21.46 -26.03 -8.27
C ARG A 320 21.97 -27.00 -7.21
N TYR A 321 21.06 -27.65 -6.50
CA TYR A 321 21.41 -28.63 -5.48
C TYR A 321 22.17 -29.85 -6.06
N HIS A 322 21.89 -30.22 -7.32
CA HIS A 322 22.62 -31.32 -8.02
C HIS A 322 24.01 -30.89 -8.45
N ASN A 323 24.18 -29.66 -8.93
CA ASN A 323 25.44 -29.16 -9.48
C ASN A 323 26.40 -28.61 -8.40
N GLU A 324 25.92 -28.38 -7.18
CA GLU A 324 26.82 -27.97 -6.10
C GLU A 324 27.81 -29.09 -5.81
N LYS A 325 29.08 -28.76 -5.98
CA LYS A 325 30.20 -29.53 -5.43
C LYS A 325 30.19 -29.32 -3.91
N LEU A 326 29.15 -29.86 -3.25
CA LEU A 326 28.84 -29.65 -1.84
C LEU A 326 29.82 -30.38 -0.90
N ALA A 327 30.69 -31.20 -1.47
CA ALA A 327 31.61 -32.04 -0.71
C ALA A 327 33.07 -31.60 -0.74
N ILE A 328 33.40 -30.45 -1.36
CA ILE A 328 34.77 -29.97 -1.41
C ILE A 328 34.79 -28.50 -1.00
N SER A 329 34.68 -28.23 0.28
CA SER A 329 35.30 -27.07 0.88
C SER A 329 36.19 -27.58 2.01
N ALA A 330 37.42 -27.84 1.66
CA ALA A 330 38.49 -27.73 2.64
C ALA A 330 38.54 -26.29 3.16
#